data_14552cf399b18abcf767f8d3860b3e9a
#
_entry.id   14552cf399b18abcf767f8d3860b3e9a
#
_cell.length_a   1.000
_cell.length_b   1.000
_cell.length_c   1.000
_cell.angle_alpha   90.00
_cell.angle_beta   90.00
_cell.angle_gamma   90.00
#
_symmetry.space_group_name_H-M   'P 1'
#
loop_
_entity.id
_entity.type
_entity.pdbx_description
1 polymer ?
#
loop_
_entity_poly.entity_id
_entity_poly.type
_entity_poly.pdbx_seq_one_letter_code
_entity_poly.pdbx_strand_id
1 'polypeptide(L)'
;MNLIVFDLEWNIGYQPKTFLYHGTELTLRGEIIQIGAARINDRGDVLDTFEVNLKPHIFRKLQHHIAKVTGLSQGDLDAGLPMKEGLQKFLDWAGDDAELAEWGLDDVPVLKQNLFLVGLDENWPNRWYDLQRIFLQAYPRKEGEGLTLESVVDRLGIPKEEPFHNALDDALYTARVCRKLPLAEGLATYPTEEE
;
A
#
# COMPACT_ATOMS: atom_id res chain seq x y z
N MET A 1 -2.97 -13.12 -14.83
CA MET A 1 -2.89 -11.72 -14.32
C MET A 1 -1.99 -11.74 -13.10
N ASN A 2 -1.00 -10.86 -13.04
CA ASN A 2 -0.10 -10.73 -11.89
C ASN A 2 -0.56 -9.50 -11.06
N LEU A 3 -1.71 -9.64 -10.40
CA LEU A 3 -2.29 -8.58 -9.59
C LEU A 3 -1.85 -8.74 -8.14
N ILE A 4 -1.34 -7.65 -7.57
CA ILE A 4 -0.88 -7.57 -6.19
C ILE A 4 -1.70 -6.52 -5.47
N VAL A 5 -2.45 -6.92 -4.46
CA VAL A 5 -3.02 -6.00 -3.48
C VAL A 5 -1.98 -5.72 -2.41
N PHE A 6 -1.78 -4.46 -2.05
CA PHE A 6 -0.74 -4.09 -1.10
C PHE A 6 -1.19 -2.92 -0.22
N ASP A 7 -0.51 -2.79 0.87
CA ASP A 7 -0.65 -1.71 1.82
C ASP A 7 0.73 -1.31 2.36
N LEU A 8 0.88 -0.06 2.71
CA LEU A 8 2.11 0.50 3.24
C LEU A 8 1.84 1.16 4.59
N GLU A 9 2.76 0.93 5.53
CA GLU A 9 2.88 1.80 6.69
C GLU A 9 4.09 2.71 6.51
N TRP A 10 3.94 4.01 6.83
CA TRP A 10 5.06 4.96 6.70
C TRP A 10 5.18 5.89 7.88
N ASN A 11 6.41 6.23 8.19
CA ASN A 11 6.75 7.21 9.21
C ASN A 11 6.93 8.60 8.61
N ILE A 12 6.58 9.61 9.36
CA ILE A 12 6.72 11.02 8.97
C ILE A 12 7.65 11.76 9.94
N GLY A 13 8.21 12.87 9.48
CA GLY A 13 9.05 13.73 10.33
C GLY A 13 8.25 14.79 11.07
N TYR A 14 8.82 15.35 12.14
CA TYR A 14 8.28 16.53 12.80
C TYR A 14 8.33 17.77 11.91
N GLN A 15 9.27 17.80 10.97
CA GLN A 15 9.43 18.86 10.00
C GLN A 15 9.33 18.28 8.59
N PRO A 16 8.66 18.99 7.67
CA PRO A 16 8.62 18.57 6.27
C PRO A 16 10.06 18.43 5.74
N LYS A 17 10.27 17.46 4.88
CA LYS A 17 11.49 17.31 4.11
C LYS A 17 11.16 17.46 2.64
N THR A 18 11.89 18.34 1.96
CA THR A 18 11.80 18.53 0.52
C THR A 18 12.99 17.88 -0.17
N PHE A 19 12.79 17.49 -1.41
CA PHE A 19 13.81 16.94 -2.29
C PHE A 19 13.51 17.35 -3.73
N LEU A 20 14.53 17.30 -4.59
CA LEU A 20 14.35 17.56 -6.02
C LEU A 20 13.93 16.27 -6.72
N TYR A 21 12.72 16.27 -7.25
CA TYR A 21 12.15 15.19 -8.05
C TYR A 21 12.00 15.69 -9.49
N HIS A 22 12.81 15.16 -10.42
CA HIS A 22 12.84 15.61 -11.82
C HIS A 22 12.96 17.15 -11.99
N GLY A 23 13.73 17.80 -11.11
CA GLY A 23 13.93 19.25 -11.13
C GLY A 23 12.83 20.09 -10.45
N THR A 24 11.80 19.46 -9.92
CA THR A 24 10.75 20.09 -9.12
C THR A 24 10.96 19.78 -7.64
N GLU A 25 10.83 20.79 -6.78
CA GLU A 25 10.87 20.56 -5.34
C GLU A 25 9.56 19.93 -4.87
N LEU A 26 9.65 18.75 -4.27
CA LEU A 26 8.52 18.04 -3.67
C LEU A 26 8.74 17.82 -2.17
N THR A 27 7.65 17.77 -1.44
CA THR A 27 7.66 17.37 -0.03
C THR A 27 7.53 15.85 0.06
N LEU A 28 8.44 15.22 0.81
CA LEU A 28 8.37 13.79 1.11
C LEU A 28 7.13 13.50 1.95
N ARG A 29 6.24 12.68 1.45
CA ARG A 29 5.01 12.26 2.16
C ARG A 29 5.33 11.43 3.40
N GLY A 30 6.28 10.51 3.30
CA GLY A 30 6.78 9.69 4.39
C GLY A 30 7.83 8.69 3.91
N GLU A 31 8.54 8.08 4.86
CA GLU A 31 9.38 6.92 4.58
C GLU A 31 8.67 5.65 4.97
N ILE A 32 8.61 4.70 4.05
CA ILE A 32 7.98 3.40 4.27
C ILE A 32 8.70 2.67 5.39
N ILE A 33 7.95 2.14 6.34
CA ILE A 33 8.44 1.36 7.48
C ILE A 33 7.96 -0.09 7.45
N GLN A 34 6.87 -0.37 6.74
CA GLN A 34 6.40 -1.72 6.49
C GLN A 34 5.73 -1.80 5.11
N ILE A 35 5.94 -2.90 4.41
CA ILE A 35 5.24 -3.28 3.19
C ILE A 35 4.54 -4.60 3.46
N GLY A 36 3.25 -4.65 3.22
CA GLY A 36 2.46 -5.87 3.20
C GLY A 36 1.78 -6.04 1.85
N ALA A 37 1.86 -7.23 1.26
CA ALA A 37 1.28 -7.47 -0.04
C ALA A 37 0.79 -8.91 -0.20
N ALA A 38 -0.24 -9.07 -1.02
CA ALA A 38 -0.76 -10.38 -1.39
C ALA A 38 -0.97 -10.44 -2.91
N ARG A 39 -0.38 -11.42 -3.56
CA ARG A 39 -0.66 -11.75 -4.95
C ARG A 39 -1.99 -12.48 -5.02
N ILE A 40 -2.88 -12.03 -5.88
CA ILE A 40 -4.21 -12.62 -6.01
C ILE A 40 -4.50 -13.07 -7.44
N ASN A 41 -5.39 -14.04 -7.57
CA ASN A 41 -5.94 -14.43 -8.85
C ASN A 41 -7.15 -13.55 -9.23
N ASP A 42 -7.75 -13.81 -10.38
CA ASP A 42 -8.94 -13.12 -10.91
C ASP A 42 -10.21 -13.26 -10.05
N ARG A 43 -10.20 -14.17 -9.07
CA ARG A 43 -11.28 -14.38 -8.10
C ARG A 43 -10.99 -13.76 -6.74
N GLY A 44 -9.84 -13.11 -6.58
CA GLY A 44 -9.39 -12.55 -5.30
C GLY A 44 -8.83 -13.59 -4.32
N ASP A 45 -8.54 -14.83 -4.77
CA ASP A 45 -7.90 -15.81 -3.91
C ASP A 45 -6.40 -15.50 -3.82
N VAL A 46 -5.87 -15.51 -2.59
CA VAL A 46 -4.45 -15.26 -2.32
C VAL A 46 -3.62 -16.45 -2.79
N LEU A 47 -2.58 -16.17 -3.58
CA LEU A 47 -1.65 -17.13 -4.13
C LEU A 47 -0.35 -17.21 -3.30
N ASP A 48 0.20 -16.06 -2.97
CA ASP A 48 1.36 -15.87 -2.08
C ASP A 48 1.32 -14.49 -1.43
N THR A 49 2.19 -14.26 -0.46
CA THR A 49 2.26 -13.01 0.30
C THR A 49 3.70 -12.53 0.44
N PHE A 50 3.84 -11.23 0.67
CA PHE A 50 5.11 -10.60 0.97
C PHE A 50 4.93 -9.67 2.18
N GLU A 51 5.91 -9.68 3.08
CA GLU A 51 5.98 -8.75 4.20
C GLU A 51 7.44 -8.36 4.47
N VAL A 52 7.67 -7.08 4.74
CA VAL A 52 8.98 -6.61 5.16
C VAL A 52 8.87 -5.34 6.01
N ASN A 53 9.64 -5.30 7.09
CA ASN A 53 9.87 -4.08 7.84
C ASN A 53 11.11 -3.37 7.29
N LEU A 54 11.02 -2.05 7.12
CA LEU A 54 12.07 -1.21 6.57
C LEU A 54 12.63 -0.26 7.62
N LYS A 55 13.93 -0.02 7.52
CA LYS A 55 14.64 0.95 8.36
C LYS A 55 14.68 2.30 7.66
N PRO A 56 13.92 3.31 8.12
CA PRO A 56 13.97 4.64 7.53
C PRO A 56 15.32 5.31 7.77
N HIS A 57 15.80 6.11 6.83
CA HIS A 57 17.08 6.80 6.96
C HIS A 57 16.97 8.31 7.15
N ILE A 58 15.84 8.92 6.75
CA ILE A 58 15.51 10.35 6.95
C ILE A 58 14.73 10.53 8.25
N PHE A 59 13.57 9.86 8.36
CA PHE A 59 12.68 9.94 9.53
C PHE A 59 12.94 8.76 10.49
N ARG A 60 14.15 8.69 11.03
CA ARG A 60 14.62 7.54 11.83
C ARG A 60 13.87 7.29 13.12
N LYS A 61 13.30 8.36 13.72
CA LYS A 61 12.55 8.25 14.96
C LYS A 61 11.09 8.01 14.66
N LEU A 62 10.57 6.87 15.10
CA LEU A 62 9.16 6.53 14.96
C LEU A 62 8.29 7.54 15.71
N GLN A 63 7.32 8.10 15.02
CA GLN A 63 6.34 9.02 15.59
C GLN A 63 5.39 8.26 16.51
N HIS A 64 5.09 8.85 17.67
CA HIS A 64 4.24 8.19 18.66
C HIS A 64 2.84 7.80 18.12
N HIS A 65 2.24 8.66 17.31
CA HIS A 65 0.94 8.36 16.72
C HIS A 65 1.01 7.23 15.69
N ILE A 66 2.09 7.16 14.89
CA ILE A 66 2.34 6.04 13.97
C ILE A 66 2.50 4.74 14.75
N ALA A 67 3.37 4.74 15.77
CA ALA A 67 3.54 3.57 16.64
C ALA A 67 2.22 3.09 17.27
N LYS A 68 1.35 4.03 17.68
CA LYS A 68 0.05 3.69 18.25
C LYS A 68 -0.91 3.06 17.24
N VAL A 69 -0.88 3.53 16.01
CA VAL A 69 -1.78 3.07 14.95
C VAL A 69 -1.31 1.73 14.39
N THR A 70 -0.02 1.62 14.03
CA THR A 70 0.55 0.43 13.39
C THR A 70 0.93 -0.69 14.37
N GLY A 71 1.07 -0.37 15.65
CA GLY A 71 1.62 -1.30 16.64
C GLY A 71 3.12 -1.52 16.55
N LEU A 72 3.80 -0.94 15.54
CA LEU A 72 5.25 -1.05 15.38
C LEU A 72 6.00 -0.32 16.49
N SER A 73 7.15 -0.86 16.88
CA SER A 73 8.07 -0.25 17.82
C SER A 73 9.30 0.34 17.11
N GLN A 74 10.04 1.21 17.80
CA GLN A 74 11.34 1.67 17.31
C GLN A 74 12.30 0.49 17.06
N GLY A 75 12.21 -0.57 17.87
CA GLY A 75 13.00 -1.78 17.70
C GLY A 75 12.72 -2.50 16.38
N ASP A 76 11.47 -2.53 15.94
CA ASP A 76 11.08 -3.13 14.66
C ASP A 76 11.68 -2.35 13.48
N LEU A 77 11.66 -1.01 13.55
CA LEU A 77 12.31 -0.16 12.54
C LEU A 77 13.83 -0.33 12.53
N ASP A 78 14.45 -0.40 13.72
CA ASP A 78 15.91 -0.55 13.83
C ASP A 78 16.40 -1.92 13.34
N ALA A 79 15.56 -2.95 13.48
CA ALA A 79 15.79 -4.31 13.00
C ALA A 79 15.39 -4.51 11.53
N GLY A 80 14.61 -3.58 10.95
CA GLY A 80 14.15 -3.63 9.58
C GLY A 80 15.31 -3.62 8.55
N LEU A 81 15.02 -4.06 7.35
CA LEU A 81 16.00 -4.03 6.26
C LEU A 81 16.32 -2.58 5.85
N PRO A 82 17.54 -2.32 5.39
CA PRO A 82 17.85 -1.05 4.73
C PRO A 82 16.81 -0.77 3.63
N MET A 83 16.32 0.47 3.53
CA MET A 83 15.25 0.87 2.62
C MET A 83 15.44 0.34 1.20
N LYS A 84 16.63 0.56 0.60
CA LYS A 84 16.93 0.09 -0.76
C LYS A 84 16.83 -1.43 -0.90
N GLU A 85 17.34 -2.16 0.09
CA GLU A 85 17.34 -3.63 0.06
C GLU A 85 15.92 -4.18 0.16
N GLY A 86 15.11 -3.64 1.09
CA GLY A 86 13.76 -4.12 1.28
C GLY A 86 12.84 -3.76 0.11
N LEU A 87 12.97 -2.55 -0.46
CA LEU A 87 12.24 -2.17 -1.68
C LEU A 87 12.66 -3.04 -2.87
N GLN A 88 13.96 -3.33 -3.05
CA GLN A 88 14.42 -4.22 -4.11
C GLN A 88 13.83 -5.63 -3.96
N LYS A 89 13.79 -6.18 -2.74
CA LYS A 89 13.14 -7.47 -2.48
C LYS A 89 11.64 -7.46 -2.82
N PHE A 90 10.96 -6.35 -2.56
CA PHE A 90 9.57 -6.20 -2.96
C PHE A 90 9.41 -6.20 -4.49
N LEU A 91 10.24 -5.43 -5.21
CA LEU A 91 10.24 -5.42 -6.68
C LEU A 91 10.55 -6.81 -7.26
N ASP A 92 11.57 -7.49 -6.72
CA ASP A 92 11.98 -8.83 -7.17
C ASP A 92 10.85 -9.87 -6.95
N TRP A 93 10.12 -9.78 -5.82
CA TRP A 93 8.99 -10.65 -5.54
C TRP A 93 7.78 -10.30 -6.43
N ALA A 94 7.50 -9.02 -6.64
CA ALA A 94 6.39 -8.57 -7.45
C ALA A 94 6.56 -8.97 -8.92
N GLY A 95 7.74 -8.74 -9.49
CA GLY A 95 8.05 -8.96 -10.90
C GLY A 95 7.73 -7.75 -11.78
N ASP A 96 8.37 -7.70 -12.94
CA ASP A 96 8.30 -6.53 -13.84
C ASP A 96 6.91 -6.31 -14.45
N ASP A 97 6.09 -7.36 -14.54
CA ASP A 97 4.74 -7.35 -15.09
C ASP A 97 3.64 -7.22 -14.04
N ALA A 98 4.01 -6.90 -12.80
CA ALA A 98 3.06 -6.74 -11.72
C ALA A 98 2.16 -5.52 -11.94
N GLU A 99 0.88 -5.70 -11.68
CA GLU A 99 -0.10 -4.64 -11.54
C GLU A 99 -0.45 -4.50 -10.06
N LEU A 100 -0.38 -3.28 -9.52
CA LEU A 100 -0.69 -3.04 -8.12
C LEU A 100 -2.15 -2.62 -7.93
N ALA A 101 -2.70 -2.93 -6.79
CA ALA A 101 -4.00 -2.44 -6.37
C ALA A 101 -3.94 -2.01 -4.90
N GLU A 102 -4.36 -0.78 -4.62
CA GLU A 102 -4.37 -0.16 -3.31
C GLU A 102 -5.79 0.17 -2.85
N TRP A 103 -5.96 0.35 -1.54
CA TRP A 103 -7.23 0.82 -0.98
C TRP A 103 -7.22 2.34 -0.85
N GLY A 104 -7.44 3.04 -1.93
CA GLY A 104 -7.35 4.51 -2.03
C GLY A 104 -6.33 4.94 -3.08
N LEU A 105 -5.62 6.04 -2.82
CA LEU A 105 -4.66 6.64 -3.76
C LEU A 105 -3.39 7.17 -3.06
N ASP A 106 -3.07 6.68 -1.87
CA ASP A 106 -1.97 7.23 -1.09
C ASP A 106 -0.69 6.37 -1.12
N ASP A 107 -0.82 5.04 -1.26
CA ASP A 107 0.30 4.10 -1.17
C ASP A 107 1.23 4.19 -2.38
N VAL A 108 0.69 4.18 -3.60
CA VAL A 108 1.53 4.25 -4.83
C VAL A 108 2.34 5.54 -4.90
N PRO A 109 1.81 6.74 -4.62
CA PRO A 109 2.62 7.95 -4.55
C PRO A 109 3.72 7.91 -3.49
N VAL A 110 3.47 7.31 -2.33
CA VAL A 110 4.50 7.11 -1.30
C VAL A 110 5.55 6.13 -1.79
N LEU A 111 5.15 5.00 -2.39
CA LEU A 111 6.06 4.00 -2.96
C LEU A 111 7.00 4.64 -3.99
N LYS A 112 6.46 5.36 -4.97
CA LYS A 112 7.24 6.02 -6.03
C LYS A 112 8.26 7.01 -5.47
N GLN A 113 7.87 7.86 -4.50
CA GLN A 113 8.81 8.75 -3.84
C GLN A 113 9.95 8.00 -3.14
N ASN A 114 9.65 6.89 -2.46
CA ASN A 114 10.66 6.09 -1.76
C ASN A 114 11.57 5.34 -2.73
N LEU A 115 11.06 4.81 -3.84
CA LEU A 115 11.87 4.22 -4.91
C LEU A 115 12.86 5.24 -5.47
N PHE A 116 12.39 6.44 -5.84
CA PHE A 116 13.23 7.53 -6.32
C PHE A 116 14.33 7.89 -5.33
N LEU A 117 14.00 8.06 -4.05
CA LEU A 117 14.97 8.46 -3.01
C LEU A 117 16.11 7.48 -2.84
N VAL A 118 15.91 6.21 -3.11
CA VAL A 118 16.95 5.17 -2.99
C VAL A 118 17.57 4.81 -4.34
N GLY A 119 17.18 5.49 -5.42
CA GLY A 119 17.71 5.28 -6.78
C GLY A 119 17.27 3.93 -7.37
N LEU A 120 16.02 3.54 -7.15
CA LEU A 120 15.30 2.48 -7.85
C LEU A 120 14.36 3.09 -8.89
N ASP A 121 13.79 2.26 -9.77
CA ASP A 121 12.90 2.74 -10.82
C ASP A 121 11.53 3.14 -10.24
N GLU A 122 11.28 4.43 -10.18
CA GLU A 122 10.01 5.01 -9.71
C GLU A 122 8.89 4.98 -10.75
N ASN A 123 9.18 4.63 -12.02
CA ASN A 123 8.13 4.43 -13.01
C ASN A 123 7.37 3.11 -12.78
N TRP A 124 7.94 2.22 -11.97
CA TRP A 124 7.25 1.03 -11.51
C TRP A 124 6.34 1.37 -10.29
N PRO A 125 5.10 0.86 -10.21
CA PRO A 125 4.45 0.00 -11.19
C PRO A 125 3.96 0.79 -12.41
N ASN A 126 3.94 0.13 -13.59
CA ASN A 126 3.43 0.75 -14.82
C ASN A 126 1.90 0.91 -14.79
N ARG A 127 1.22 0.12 -13.97
CA ARG A 127 -0.24 0.15 -13.82
C ARG A 127 -0.64 -0.16 -12.39
N TRP A 128 -1.61 0.61 -11.88
CA TRP A 128 -2.21 0.36 -10.57
C TRP A 128 -3.68 0.71 -10.56
N TYR A 129 -4.38 0.31 -9.51
CA TYR A 129 -5.83 0.45 -9.39
C TYR A 129 -6.22 0.96 -8.01
N ASP A 130 -7.15 1.91 -7.96
CA ASP A 130 -7.87 2.30 -6.76
C ASP A 130 -9.07 1.37 -6.56
N LEU A 131 -8.96 0.48 -5.59
CA LEU A 131 -10.04 -0.47 -5.28
C LEU A 131 -11.25 0.18 -4.64
N GLN A 132 -11.13 1.34 -4.00
CA GLN A 132 -12.30 2.09 -3.52
C GLN A 132 -13.20 2.50 -4.69
N ARG A 133 -12.62 2.87 -5.82
CA ARG A 133 -13.37 3.24 -7.02
C ARG A 133 -14.14 2.04 -7.59
N ILE A 134 -13.49 0.88 -7.66
CA ILE A 134 -14.13 -0.37 -8.10
C ILE A 134 -15.22 -0.78 -7.11
N PHE A 135 -14.96 -0.67 -5.81
CA PHE A 135 -15.94 -0.94 -4.76
C PHE A 135 -17.19 -0.05 -4.91
N LEU A 136 -17.01 1.26 -5.10
CA LEU A 136 -18.13 2.21 -5.20
C LEU A 136 -19.01 1.98 -6.42
N GLN A 137 -18.49 1.39 -7.49
CA GLN A 137 -19.29 0.98 -8.65
C GLN A 137 -20.26 -0.16 -8.28
N ALA A 138 -19.74 -1.18 -7.57
CA ALA A 138 -20.55 -2.34 -7.19
C ALA A 138 -21.44 -2.05 -5.97
N TYR A 139 -21.00 -1.19 -5.07
CA TYR A 139 -21.64 -0.84 -3.80
C TYR A 139 -21.72 0.67 -3.62
N PRO A 140 -22.67 1.36 -4.28
CA PRO A 140 -22.79 2.81 -4.18
C PRO A 140 -22.86 3.29 -2.73
N ARG A 141 -22.15 4.39 -2.44
CA ARG A 141 -22.06 4.96 -1.09
C ARG A 141 -23.42 5.46 -0.63
N LYS A 142 -23.77 5.14 0.61
CA LYS A 142 -24.91 5.74 1.28
C LYS A 142 -24.48 6.93 2.12
N GLU A 143 -25.41 7.83 2.40
CA GLU A 143 -25.13 8.99 3.23
C GLU A 143 -24.59 8.58 4.61
N GLY A 144 -23.48 9.18 5.03
CA GLY A 144 -22.81 8.88 6.31
C GLY A 144 -21.92 7.63 6.34
N GLU A 145 -21.85 6.82 5.25
CA GLU A 145 -20.95 5.66 5.21
C GLU A 145 -19.50 6.08 5.01
N GLY A 146 -18.58 5.48 5.79
CA GLY A 146 -17.14 5.56 5.60
C GLY A 146 -16.65 4.70 4.43
N LEU A 147 -15.46 5.05 3.92
CA LEU A 147 -14.76 4.27 2.90
C LEU A 147 -13.40 3.74 3.40
N THR A 148 -13.14 3.80 4.70
CA THR A 148 -11.95 3.13 5.25
C THR A 148 -12.06 1.62 4.99
N LEU A 149 -10.95 0.94 4.84
CA LEU A 149 -10.92 -0.52 4.64
C LEU A 149 -11.75 -1.22 5.72
N GLU A 150 -11.56 -0.83 6.98
CA GLU A 150 -12.33 -1.38 8.11
C GLU A 150 -13.85 -1.21 7.95
N SER A 151 -14.32 -0.01 7.55
CA SER A 151 -15.75 0.24 7.36
C SER A 151 -16.35 -0.61 6.23
N VAL A 152 -15.57 -0.89 5.20
CA VAL A 152 -15.99 -1.73 4.08
C VAL A 152 -15.96 -3.21 4.44
N VAL A 153 -14.98 -3.65 5.20
CA VAL A 153 -14.92 -5.01 5.77
C VAL A 153 -16.18 -5.28 6.60
N ASP A 154 -16.57 -4.33 7.48
CA ASP A 154 -17.81 -4.42 8.26
C ASP A 154 -19.06 -4.47 7.35
N ARG A 155 -19.14 -3.57 6.37
CA ARG A 155 -20.28 -3.51 5.43
C ARG A 155 -20.46 -4.81 4.65
N LEU A 156 -19.38 -5.47 4.27
CA LEU A 156 -19.39 -6.72 3.52
C LEU A 156 -19.54 -7.97 4.40
N GLY A 157 -19.56 -7.80 5.73
CA GLY A 157 -19.64 -8.91 6.68
C GLY A 157 -18.42 -9.83 6.64
N ILE A 158 -17.24 -9.27 6.34
CA ILE A 158 -15.99 -10.02 6.33
C ILE A 158 -15.52 -10.18 7.79
N PRO A 159 -15.21 -11.39 8.26
CA PRO A 159 -14.71 -11.60 9.62
C PRO A 159 -13.42 -10.83 9.89
N LYS A 160 -13.37 -10.13 11.03
CA LYS A 160 -12.17 -9.45 11.53
C LYS A 160 -11.38 -10.42 12.39
N GLU A 161 -10.37 -11.04 11.81
CA GLU A 161 -9.53 -12.04 12.47
C GLU A 161 -8.24 -11.42 12.99
N GLU A 162 -7.74 -10.39 12.30
CA GLU A 162 -6.49 -9.69 12.60
C GLU A 162 -6.76 -8.19 12.84
N PRO A 163 -5.86 -7.48 13.55
CA PRO A 163 -5.98 -6.04 13.74
C PRO A 163 -5.74 -5.31 12.42
N PHE A 164 -6.38 -4.14 12.25
CA PHE A 164 -6.05 -3.20 11.18
C PHE A 164 -4.76 -2.43 11.48
N HIS A 165 -4.19 -1.81 10.44
CA HIS A 165 -2.95 -1.03 10.48
C HIS A 165 -1.69 -1.88 10.70
N ASN A 166 -1.72 -3.10 10.22
CA ASN A 166 -0.56 -3.88 9.86
C ASN A 166 -0.61 -4.09 8.35
N ALA A 167 0.43 -3.73 7.63
CA ALA A 167 0.39 -3.69 6.17
C ALA A 167 0.02 -5.03 5.54
N LEU A 168 0.49 -6.18 6.06
CA LEU A 168 0.11 -7.49 5.52
C LEU A 168 -1.35 -7.82 5.83
N ASP A 169 -1.82 -7.56 7.04
CA ASP A 169 -3.21 -7.83 7.42
C ASP A 169 -4.18 -6.97 6.61
N ASP A 170 -3.86 -5.68 6.36
CA ASP A 170 -4.66 -4.78 5.54
C ASP A 170 -4.65 -5.20 4.07
N ALA A 171 -3.53 -5.66 3.51
CA ALA A 171 -3.47 -6.26 2.19
C ALA A 171 -4.33 -7.54 2.10
N LEU A 172 -4.34 -8.39 3.14
CA LEU A 172 -5.20 -9.58 3.20
C LEU A 172 -6.68 -9.24 3.32
N TYR A 173 -7.06 -8.21 4.10
CA TYR A 173 -8.43 -7.70 4.12
C TYR A 173 -8.83 -7.14 2.75
N THR A 174 -7.95 -6.41 2.10
CA THR A 174 -8.16 -5.91 0.74
C THR A 174 -8.37 -7.05 -0.26
N ALA A 175 -7.60 -8.15 -0.18
CA ALA A 175 -7.83 -9.35 -0.97
C ALA A 175 -9.21 -9.98 -0.69
N ARG A 176 -9.64 -10.05 0.58
CA ARG A 176 -10.98 -10.55 0.96
C ARG A 176 -12.09 -9.65 0.42
N VAL A 177 -11.89 -8.34 0.36
CA VAL A 177 -12.81 -7.39 -0.30
C VAL A 177 -12.87 -7.68 -1.80
N CYS A 178 -11.72 -7.86 -2.47
CA CYS A 178 -11.65 -8.19 -3.90
C CYS A 178 -12.49 -9.41 -4.29
N ARG A 179 -12.61 -10.42 -3.41
CA ARG A 179 -13.47 -11.59 -3.64
C ARG A 179 -14.98 -11.27 -3.70
N LYS A 180 -15.37 -10.09 -3.25
CA LYS A 180 -16.76 -9.60 -3.26
C LYS A 180 -17.03 -8.62 -4.41
N LEU A 181 -16.01 -8.24 -5.17
CA LEU A 181 -16.11 -7.28 -6.26
C LEU A 181 -16.22 -7.97 -7.61
N PRO A 182 -16.82 -7.32 -8.62
CA PRO A 182 -16.68 -7.69 -10.02
C PRO A 182 -15.28 -7.28 -10.52
N LEU A 183 -14.24 -7.92 -9.97
CA LEU A 183 -12.85 -7.48 -10.05
C LEU A 183 -12.38 -7.33 -11.50
N ALA A 184 -12.59 -8.35 -12.34
CA ALA A 184 -12.13 -8.32 -13.74
C ALA A 184 -12.75 -7.16 -14.54
N GLU A 185 -14.06 -6.88 -14.34
CA GLU A 185 -14.76 -5.76 -14.97
C GLU A 185 -14.24 -4.42 -14.45
N GLY A 186 -14.06 -4.30 -13.13
CA GLY A 186 -13.55 -3.10 -12.49
C GLY A 186 -12.14 -2.75 -12.95
N LEU A 187 -11.24 -3.72 -12.99
CA LEU A 187 -9.86 -3.53 -13.48
C LEU A 187 -9.81 -3.13 -14.96
N ALA A 188 -10.69 -3.70 -15.81
CA ALA A 188 -10.78 -3.31 -17.20
C ALA A 188 -11.32 -1.88 -17.40
N THR A 189 -12.16 -1.39 -16.45
CA THR A 189 -12.83 -0.10 -16.58
C THR A 189 -12.02 1.05 -15.97
N TYR A 190 -11.25 0.79 -14.92
CA TYR A 190 -10.63 1.83 -14.08
C TYR A 190 -9.13 1.62 -13.84
N PRO A 191 -8.29 1.48 -14.88
CA PRO A 191 -6.85 1.60 -14.65
C PRO A 191 -6.56 3.02 -14.18
N THR A 192 -5.64 3.17 -13.23
CA THR A 192 -5.10 4.48 -12.88
C THR A 192 -4.04 4.82 -13.92
N GLU A 193 -4.26 5.90 -14.67
CA GLU A 193 -3.28 6.44 -15.60
C GLU A 193 -2.48 7.53 -14.88
N GLU A 194 -1.19 7.62 -15.15
CA GLU A 194 -0.42 8.79 -14.74
C GLU A 194 -0.92 10.02 -15.52
N GLU A 195 -1.31 11.09 -14.80
CA GLU A 195 -1.51 12.41 -15.36
C GLU A 195 -0.18 13.14 -15.60
#